data_c6677a768c56042db804b121bba75f94
#
_entry.id   c6677a768c56042db804b121bba75f94
#
_cell.length_a   1.000
_cell.length_b   1.000
_cell.length_c   1.000
_cell.angle_alpha   90.00
_cell.angle_beta   90.00
_cell.angle_gamma   90.00
#
_symmetry.space_group_name_H-M   'P 1'
#
loop_
_entity.id
_entity.type
_entity.pdbx_description
1 polymer ?
#
loop_
_entity_poly.entity_id
_entity_poly.type
_entity_poly.pdbx_seq_one_letter_code
_entity_poly.pdbx_strand_id
1 'polypeptide(L)'
;MQEIIAKKTGVRVKETWLTGQTDAEAVGTIIAGGEYPDFINGGDSMKPLYDAGALVAWDDYIDKYPNIKEMYSDAEWESFRQDDGHIYWANVFQNKYGEDKTTTHNDEAFWIQVRVLEWAGYPEIETLDDYFDVIERYMEANPTMDDGTANIPYTILCEDWRYFCIENAGQFLDGYPNDGSVIVDTDNMKIVDYNTTETTKRYFEKLNEEYAKGMIDPEFATQTYDEYIAKLSTGAVLGMCDQWWDFAYNVNDVYKQQGLDLKGCNYVPLGLTIDKGMDQMWHTYGDTLNASNGIAITTSCKDVDAAFRFMNSCLDQEIHDLRFWGVEGIDYEVDENGLYYRTEEQRVNAADTGYQASHLCTYSYFPQWLGTSKDGKNAMQPAEQPSEFQNGMAEPLVKCFK
;
A
#
# COMPACT_ATOMS: atom_id res chain seq x y z
N MET A 1 -22.89 -1.65 4.72
CA MET A 1 -22.40 -0.39 4.11
C MET A 1 -22.90 -0.19 2.67
N GLN A 2 -22.70 -1.14 1.79
CA GLN A 2 -23.07 -1.04 0.37
C GLN A 2 -24.51 -0.56 0.11
N GLU A 3 -25.49 -1.05 0.91
CA GLU A 3 -26.88 -0.61 0.80
C GLU A 3 -27.10 0.87 1.22
N ILE A 4 -26.35 1.33 2.21
CA ILE A 4 -26.44 2.71 2.69
C ILE A 4 -25.90 3.63 1.60
N ILE A 5 -24.73 3.32 1.05
CA ILE A 5 -24.13 4.07 -0.06
C ILE A 5 -25.05 4.07 -1.29
N ALA A 6 -25.60 2.90 -1.66
CA ALA A 6 -26.51 2.79 -2.79
C ALA A 6 -27.79 3.64 -2.63
N LYS A 7 -28.36 3.73 -1.42
CA LYS A 7 -29.51 4.59 -1.16
C LYS A 7 -29.19 6.08 -1.29
N LYS A 8 -27.98 6.49 -0.91
CA LYS A 8 -27.53 7.88 -0.97
C LYS A 8 -27.13 8.32 -2.38
N THR A 9 -26.45 7.45 -3.12
CA THR A 9 -25.89 7.74 -4.46
C THR A 9 -26.82 7.36 -5.61
N GLY A 10 -27.77 6.47 -5.36
CA GLY A 10 -28.60 5.84 -6.40
C GLY A 10 -27.88 4.76 -7.20
N VAL A 11 -26.67 4.38 -6.83
CA VAL A 11 -25.83 3.41 -7.53
C VAL A 11 -25.38 2.31 -6.58
N ARG A 12 -25.48 1.06 -7.04
CA ARG A 12 -24.89 -0.10 -6.40
C ARG A 12 -23.80 -0.65 -7.32
N VAL A 13 -22.59 -0.76 -6.82
CA VAL A 13 -21.47 -1.36 -7.56
C VAL A 13 -21.40 -2.86 -7.24
N LYS A 14 -21.18 -3.65 -8.29
CA LYS A 14 -20.77 -5.05 -8.18
C LYS A 14 -19.33 -5.11 -8.61
N GLU A 15 -18.43 -5.30 -7.66
CA GLU A 15 -17.02 -5.51 -7.94
C GLU A 15 -16.74 -6.96 -8.33
N THR A 16 -15.87 -7.13 -9.30
CA THR A 16 -15.35 -8.45 -9.70
C THR A 16 -13.83 -8.36 -9.71
N TRP A 17 -13.21 -9.18 -8.91
CA TRP A 17 -11.75 -9.29 -8.80
C TRP A 17 -11.27 -10.44 -9.67
N LEU A 18 -10.33 -10.17 -10.56
CA LEU A 18 -9.72 -11.19 -11.40
C LEU A 18 -8.41 -11.61 -10.75
N THR A 19 -8.44 -12.73 -10.05
CA THR A 19 -7.29 -13.29 -9.32
C THR A 19 -6.66 -14.45 -10.10
N GLY A 20 -5.39 -14.73 -9.82
CA GLY A 20 -4.67 -15.86 -10.42
C GLY A 20 -4.22 -15.65 -11.85
N GLN A 21 -4.14 -14.40 -12.32
CA GLN A 21 -3.66 -14.01 -13.63
C GLN A 21 -3.08 -12.61 -13.57
N THR A 22 -2.19 -12.27 -14.51
CA THR A 22 -1.64 -10.92 -14.61
C THR A 22 -2.66 -9.93 -15.17
N ASP A 23 -2.46 -8.63 -14.97
CA ASP A 23 -3.30 -7.58 -15.56
C ASP A 23 -3.36 -7.70 -17.07
N ALA A 24 -2.23 -8.00 -17.73
CA ALA A 24 -2.16 -8.16 -19.17
C ALA A 24 -3.01 -9.33 -19.67
N GLU A 25 -3.00 -10.46 -18.97
CA GLU A 25 -3.82 -11.63 -19.30
C GLU A 25 -5.31 -11.36 -19.10
N ALA A 26 -5.67 -10.74 -17.96
CA ALA A 26 -7.03 -10.37 -17.63
C ALA A 26 -7.60 -9.37 -18.64
N VAL A 27 -6.90 -8.28 -18.88
CA VAL A 27 -7.30 -7.23 -19.83
C VAL A 27 -7.33 -7.77 -21.26
N GLY A 28 -6.33 -8.56 -21.66
CA GLY A 28 -6.31 -9.21 -22.97
C GLY A 28 -7.53 -10.09 -23.21
N THR A 29 -7.95 -10.86 -22.19
CA THR A 29 -9.16 -11.70 -22.26
C THR A 29 -10.43 -10.86 -22.39
N ILE A 30 -10.56 -9.77 -21.63
CA ILE A 30 -11.70 -8.85 -21.69
C ILE A 30 -11.79 -8.19 -23.07
N ILE A 31 -10.66 -7.70 -23.60
CA ILE A 31 -10.59 -7.10 -24.94
C ILE A 31 -11.01 -8.10 -26.01
N ALA A 32 -10.50 -9.34 -25.96
CA ALA A 32 -10.85 -10.39 -26.92
C ALA A 32 -12.34 -10.77 -26.85
N GLY A 33 -12.96 -10.68 -25.68
CA GLY A 33 -14.40 -10.92 -25.48
C GLY A 33 -15.30 -9.81 -26.04
N GLY A 34 -14.78 -8.58 -26.11
CA GLY A 34 -15.53 -7.40 -26.62
C GLY A 34 -16.69 -6.94 -25.71
N GLU A 35 -16.81 -7.51 -24.53
CA GLU A 35 -17.78 -7.11 -23.50
C GLU A 35 -17.03 -6.57 -22.28
N TYR A 36 -17.31 -5.33 -21.91
CA TYR A 36 -16.63 -4.64 -20.83
C TYR A 36 -17.59 -4.39 -19.66
N PRO A 37 -17.10 -4.38 -18.39
CA PRO A 37 -17.86 -3.85 -17.26
C PRO A 37 -18.07 -2.34 -17.43
N ASP A 38 -18.98 -1.73 -16.67
CA ASP A 38 -19.21 -0.26 -16.70
C ASP A 38 -17.94 0.52 -16.31
N PHE A 39 -17.23 0.05 -15.27
CA PHE A 39 -15.94 0.57 -14.82
C PHE A 39 -14.86 -0.49 -14.97
N ILE A 40 -13.65 -0.06 -15.24
CA ILE A 40 -12.48 -0.95 -15.25
C ILE A 40 -11.26 -0.23 -14.67
N ASN A 41 -10.50 -0.94 -13.85
CA ASN A 41 -9.14 -0.59 -13.49
C ASN A 41 -8.24 -1.71 -14.05
N GLY A 42 -7.45 -1.38 -15.04
CA GLY A 42 -6.61 -2.35 -15.76
C GLY A 42 -5.16 -2.37 -15.27
N GLY A 43 -4.87 -1.76 -14.12
CA GLY A 43 -3.50 -1.64 -13.64
C GLY A 43 -2.60 -1.01 -14.71
N ASP A 44 -1.47 -1.63 -15.00
CA ASP A 44 -0.53 -1.18 -16.04
C ASP A 44 -1.02 -1.46 -17.48
N SER A 45 -2.19 -2.10 -17.62
CA SER A 45 -2.79 -2.45 -18.91
C SER A 45 -3.89 -1.46 -19.36
N MET A 46 -3.89 -0.22 -18.88
CA MET A 46 -4.83 0.83 -19.33
C MET A 46 -4.62 1.20 -20.81
N LYS A 47 -3.37 1.31 -21.26
CA LYS A 47 -3.05 1.63 -22.65
C LYS A 47 -3.62 0.62 -23.65
N PRO A 48 -3.53 -0.71 -23.49
CA PRO A 48 -4.22 -1.69 -24.31
C PRO A 48 -5.75 -1.50 -24.40
N LEU A 49 -6.42 -1.11 -23.33
CA LEU A 49 -7.85 -0.81 -23.33
C LEU A 49 -8.17 0.44 -24.17
N TYR A 50 -7.34 1.47 -24.07
CA TYR A 50 -7.44 2.66 -24.91
C TYR A 50 -7.24 2.32 -26.40
N ASP A 51 -6.19 1.61 -26.74
CA ASP A 51 -5.88 1.22 -28.10
C ASP A 51 -6.98 0.33 -28.73
N ALA A 52 -7.69 -0.44 -27.92
CA ALA A 52 -8.86 -1.22 -28.32
C ALA A 52 -10.14 -0.37 -28.51
N GLY A 53 -10.12 0.93 -28.18
CA GLY A 53 -11.29 1.80 -28.20
C GLY A 53 -12.36 1.44 -27.17
N ALA A 54 -11.95 0.82 -26.07
CA ALA A 54 -12.85 0.32 -25.02
C ALA A 54 -13.32 1.39 -24.04
N LEU A 55 -12.70 2.59 -24.04
CA LEU A 55 -12.85 3.59 -23.00
C LEU A 55 -13.62 4.83 -23.47
N VAL A 56 -14.33 5.46 -22.56
CA VAL A 56 -15.06 6.72 -22.77
C VAL A 56 -14.14 7.90 -22.45
N ALA A 57 -14.11 8.91 -23.33
CA ALA A 57 -13.39 10.16 -23.06
C ALA A 57 -14.08 10.98 -21.92
N TRP A 58 -13.26 11.53 -21.02
CA TRP A 58 -13.73 12.23 -19.81
C TRP A 58 -13.91 13.74 -19.99
N ASP A 59 -13.35 14.35 -21.04
CA ASP A 59 -13.26 15.80 -21.21
C ASP A 59 -14.61 16.52 -21.04
N ASP A 60 -15.69 15.97 -21.58
CA ASP A 60 -17.03 16.55 -21.47
C ASP A 60 -17.68 16.40 -20.07
N TYR A 61 -17.06 15.61 -19.20
CA TYR A 61 -17.62 15.26 -17.88
C TYR A 61 -16.86 15.90 -16.72
N ILE A 62 -15.54 16.04 -16.79
CA ILE A 62 -14.70 16.55 -15.68
C ILE A 62 -15.25 17.86 -15.13
N ASP A 63 -15.61 18.82 -16.00
CA ASP A 63 -16.13 20.12 -15.59
C ASP A 63 -17.53 20.09 -14.97
N LYS A 64 -18.29 19.01 -15.18
CA LYS A 64 -19.63 18.84 -14.59
C LYS A 64 -19.60 18.32 -13.18
N TYR A 65 -18.49 17.69 -12.76
CA TYR A 65 -18.35 16.97 -11.51
C TYR A 65 -17.25 17.58 -10.65
N PRO A 66 -17.58 18.53 -9.75
CA PRO A 66 -16.61 19.39 -9.08
C PRO A 66 -15.63 18.62 -8.20
N ASN A 67 -16.04 17.53 -7.52
CA ASN A 67 -15.12 16.76 -6.69
C ASN A 67 -14.09 16.00 -7.54
N ILE A 68 -14.49 15.47 -8.70
CA ILE A 68 -13.57 14.85 -9.64
C ILE A 68 -12.58 15.90 -10.17
N LYS A 69 -13.10 17.06 -10.59
CA LYS A 69 -12.24 18.15 -11.08
C LYS A 69 -11.21 18.58 -10.03
N GLU A 70 -11.63 18.68 -8.77
CA GLU A 70 -10.78 19.07 -7.63
C GLU A 70 -9.66 18.06 -7.31
N MET A 71 -9.76 16.81 -7.80
CA MET A 71 -8.73 15.80 -7.51
C MET A 71 -7.34 16.22 -7.98
N TYR A 72 -7.27 16.86 -9.10
CA TYR A 72 -6.00 17.20 -9.76
C TYR A 72 -5.98 18.64 -10.22
N SER A 73 -4.80 19.26 -10.21
CA SER A 73 -4.53 20.53 -10.86
C SER A 73 -4.65 20.41 -12.39
N ASP A 74 -4.76 21.53 -13.07
CA ASP A 74 -4.82 21.55 -14.54
C ASP A 74 -3.60 20.86 -15.18
N ALA A 75 -2.42 21.02 -14.58
CA ALA A 75 -1.18 20.39 -15.06
C ALA A 75 -1.18 18.87 -14.86
N GLU A 76 -1.71 18.40 -13.72
CA GLU A 76 -1.85 16.96 -13.45
C GLU A 76 -2.92 16.33 -14.34
N TRP A 77 -4.06 17.02 -14.57
CA TRP A 77 -5.05 16.56 -15.55
C TRP A 77 -4.45 16.43 -16.96
N GLU A 78 -3.57 17.35 -17.34
CA GLU A 78 -2.89 17.28 -18.64
C GLU A 78 -1.99 16.04 -18.78
N SER A 79 -1.40 15.56 -17.66
CA SER A 79 -0.56 14.35 -17.67
C SER A 79 -1.33 13.04 -17.95
N PHE A 80 -2.64 13.03 -17.73
CA PHE A 80 -3.51 11.90 -18.11
C PHE A 80 -3.92 11.89 -19.57
N ARG A 81 -3.65 12.97 -20.32
CA ARG A 81 -4.07 13.11 -21.71
C ARG A 81 -3.34 12.15 -22.63
N GLN A 82 -4.09 11.43 -23.45
CA GLN A 82 -3.57 10.46 -24.38
C GLN A 82 -3.20 11.11 -25.72
N ASP A 83 -2.60 10.33 -26.64
CA ASP A 83 -2.08 10.80 -27.92
C ASP A 83 -3.12 11.51 -28.81
N ASP A 84 -4.39 11.19 -28.66
CA ASP A 84 -5.51 11.82 -29.38
C ASP A 84 -5.99 13.12 -28.74
N GLY A 85 -5.38 13.54 -27.63
CA GLY A 85 -5.70 14.76 -26.93
C GLY A 85 -6.83 14.65 -25.90
N HIS A 86 -7.29 13.44 -25.57
CA HIS A 86 -8.38 13.21 -24.61
C HIS A 86 -7.91 12.45 -23.37
N ILE A 87 -8.66 12.59 -22.26
CA ILE A 87 -8.46 11.87 -20.99
C ILE A 87 -9.46 10.72 -20.92
N TYR A 88 -9.01 9.52 -20.55
CA TYR A 88 -9.82 8.31 -20.50
C TYR A 88 -9.85 7.63 -19.15
N TRP A 89 -8.90 7.94 -18.28
CA TRP A 89 -8.81 7.45 -16.90
C TRP A 89 -8.12 8.45 -16.01
N ALA A 90 -8.26 8.26 -14.71
CA ALA A 90 -7.47 8.95 -13.71
C ALA A 90 -7.13 8.01 -12.56
N ASN A 91 -6.01 8.27 -11.88
CA ASN A 91 -5.67 7.58 -10.66
C ASN A 91 -6.77 7.80 -9.60
N VAL A 92 -6.92 6.85 -8.69
CA VAL A 92 -7.99 6.86 -7.69
C VAL A 92 -7.58 7.50 -6.37
N PHE A 93 -6.28 7.72 -6.16
CA PHE A 93 -5.73 8.25 -4.91
C PHE A 93 -5.29 9.70 -5.09
N GLN A 94 -5.66 10.56 -4.14
CA GLN A 94 -5.11 11.92 -4.06
C GLN A 94 -5.07 12.37 -2.59
N ASN A 95 -3.95 12.95 -2.19
CA ASN A 95 -3.80 13.52 -0.87
C ASN A 95 -4.54 14.85 -0.78
N LYS A 96 -5.52 14.92 0.12
CA LYS A 96 -6.32 16.13 0.26
C LYS A 96 -5.49 17.23 0.93
N TYR A 97 -5.48 18.40 0.29
CA TYR A 97 -4.76 19.61 0.75
C TYR A 97 -3.23 19.47 0.85
N GLY A 98 -2.64 18.44 0.23
CA GLY A 98 -1.20 18.22 0.27
C GLY A 98 -0.64 17.94 1.66
N GLU A 99 -1.50 17.56 2.61
CA GLU A 99 -1.11 17.21 3.98
C GLU A 99 -1.27 15.71 4.22
N ASP A 100 -0.16 15.00 4.16
CA ASP A 100 -0.09 13.64 4.66
C ASP A 100 0.04 13.69 6.20
N LYS A 101 -0.94 13.07 6.89
CA LYS A 101 -0.92 12.91 8.35
C LYS A 101 -0.62 11.48 8.76
N THR A 102 -0.22 10.65 7.83
CA THR A 102 0.15 9.27 8.12
C THR A 102 1.28 9.24 9.14
N THR A 103 1.02 8.57 10.24
CA THR A 103 2.04 8.30 11.27
C THR A 103 2.69 6.93 11.05
N THR A 104 2.17 6.17 10.09
CA THR A 104 2.74 4.90 9.64
C THR A 104 3.55 5.13 8.39
N HIS A 105 4.69 4.48 8.33
CA HIS A 105 5.41 4.34 7.09
C HIS A 105 4.66 3.37 6.18
N ASN A 106 4.36 3.82 4.97
CA ASN A 106 3.53 3.08 4.02
C ASN A 106 4.32 2.63 2.78
N ASP A 107 5.59 3.01 2.73
CA ASP A 107 6.51 2.74 1.64
C ASP A 107 7.23 1.42 1.79
N GLU A 108 8.11 1.16 0.84
CA GLU A 108 9.05 0.07 0.89
C GLU A 108 10.14 0.32 1.94
N ALA A 109 10.45 -0.72 2.71
CA ALA A 109 11.47 -0.67 3.73
C ALA A 109 12.04 -2.05 4.01
N PHE A 110 13.17 -2.07 4.70
CA PHE A 110 13.59 -3.26 5.44
C PHE A 110 12.79 -3.33 6.74
N TRP A 111 11.94 -4.33 6.84
CA TRP A 111 11.10 -4.57 8.01
C TRP A 111 11.76 -5.55 8.94
N ILE A 112 11.65 -5.32 10.26
CA ILE A 112 12.15 -6.23 11.29
C ILE A 112 11.11 -6.41 12.38
N GLN A 113 11.00 -7.62 12.93
CA GLN A 113 10.08 -7.87 14.04
C GLN A 113 10.53 -7.17 15.32
N VAL A 114 9.55 -6.61 16.02
CA VAL A 114 9.76 -5.93 17.32
C VAL A 114 10.48 -6.82 18.32
N ARG A 115 10.14 -8.11 18.39
CA ARG A 115 10.78 -9.07 19.32
C ARG A 115 12.28 -9.20 19.10
N VAL A 116 12.75 -9.01 17.88
CA VAL A 116 14.20 -9.03 17.57
C VAL A 116 14.86 -7.79 18.17
N LEU A 117 14.25 -6.63 17.97
CA LEU A 117 14.74 -5.37 18.53
C LEU A 117 14.71 -5.37 20.06
N GLU A 118 13.63 -5.85 20.68
CA GLU A 118 13.49 -5.95 22.13
C GLU A 118 14.56 -6.89 22.72
N TRP A 119 14.76 -8.06 22.11
CA TRP A 119 15.80 -9.00 22.53
C TRP A 119 17.20 -8.39 22.43
N ALA A 120 17.49 -7.63 21.37
CA ALA A 120 18.77 -6.98 21.16
C ALA A 120 18.96 -5.69 22.00
N GLY A 121 17.93 -5.23 22.73
CA GLY A 121 17.97 -4.01 23.53
C GLY A 121 17.84 -2.73 22.71
N TYR A 122 17.12 -2.79 21.57
CA TYR A 122 16.86 -1.69 20.65
C TYR A 122 18.18 -1.03 20.15
N PRO A 123 19.04 -1.78 19.47
CA PRO A 123 20.28 -1.25 18.93
C PRO A 123 20.01 -0.23 17.82
N GLU A 124 20.94 0.66 17.62
CA GLU A 124 20.96 1.51 16.43
C GLU A 124 21.31 0.64 15.21
N ILE A 125 20.45 0.67 14.20
CA ILE A 125 20.58 -0.09 12.95
C ILE A 125 20.52 0.93 11.81
N GLU A 126 21.66 1.27 11.24
CA GLU A 126 21.78 2.26 10.19
C GLU A 126 22.00 1.64 8.82
N THR A 127 22.67 0.47 8.80
CA THR A 127 23.11 -0.14 7.55
C THR A 127 22.51 -1.52 7.32
N LEU A 128 22.60 -1.98 6.08
CA LEU A 128 22.25 -3.35 5.70
C LEU A 128 23.07 -4.39 6.50
N ASP A 129 24.34 -4.10 6.78
CA ASP A 129 25.20 -4.98 7.59
C ASP A 129 24.74 -5.04 9.05
N ASP A 130 24.37 -3.90 9.66
CA ASP A 130 23.83 -3.86 11.03
C ASP A 130 22.52 -4.65 11.11
N TYR A 131 21.68 -4.57 10.07
CA TYR A 131 20.41 -5.28 9.99
C TYR A 131 20.58 -6.79 10.00
N PHE A 132 21.44 -7.33 9.15
CA PHE A 132 21.70 -8.77 9.11
C PHE A 132 22.46 -9.25 10.35
N ASP A 133 23.40 -8.46 10.90
CA ASP A 133 24.08 -8.82 12.13
C ASP A 133 23.12 -9.04 13.31
N VAL A 134 22.12 -8.18 13.47
CA VAL A 134 21.15 -8.37 14.56
C VAL A 134 20.27 -9.60 14.34
N ILE A 135 19.86 -9.88 13.10
CA ILE A 135 19.06 -11.07 12.77
C ILE A 135 19.88 -12.35 12.97
N GLU A 136 21.14 -12.39 12.51
CA GLU A 136 22.04 -13.53 12.70
C GLU A 136 22.19 -13.88 14.19
N ARG A 137 22.51 -12.88 15.02
CA ARG A 137 22.64 -13.05 16.48
C ARG A 137 21.34 -13.51 17.13
N TYR A 138 20.20 -12.98 16.67
CA TYR A 138 18.90 -13.43 17.16
C TYR A 138 18.65 -14.91 16.81
N MET A 139 18.91 -15.32 15.58
CA MET A 139 18.76 -16.70 15.11
C MET A 139 19.65 -17.68 15.85
N GLU A 140 20.89 -17.30 16.16
CA GLU A 140 21.79 -18.14 16.95
C GLU A 140 21.21 -18.42 18.35
N ALA A 141 20.61 -17.41 18.98
CA ALA A 141 20.03 -17.53 20.31
C ALA A 141 18.61 -18.12 20.31
N ASN A 142 17.82 -17.85 19.28
CA ASN A 142 16.40 -18.16 19.18
C ASN A 142 16.04 -18.79 17.81
N PRO A 143 16.47 -20.02 17.54
CA PRO A 143 16.23 -20.66 16.24
C PRO A 143 14.75 -21.02 16.00
N THR A 144 13.95 -21.05 17.06
CA THR A 144 12.50 -21.36 17.01
C THR A 144 11.69 -20.38 17.82
N MET A 145 10.41 -20.30 17.50
CA MET A 145 9.40 -19.68 18.36
C MET A 145 9.13 -20.54 19.60
N ASP A 146 8.39 -20.02 20.58
CA ASP A 146 8.03 -20.74 21.82
C ASP A 146 7.26 -22.05 21.60
N ASP A 147 6.50 -22.13 20.51
CA ASP A 147 5.73 -23.31 20.12
C ASP A 147 6.54 -24.35 19.34
N GLY A 148 7.81 -24.07 19.10
CA GLY A 148 8.73 -24.94 18.36
C GLY A 148 8.75 -24.69 16.85
N THR A 149 7.97 -23.75 16.33
CA THR A 149 8.02 -23.35 14.91
C THR A 149 9.40 -22.75 14.60
N ALA A 150 10.06 -23.24 13.55
CA ALA A 150 11.36 -22.72 13.15
C ALA A 150 11.24 -21.27 12.67
N ASN A 151 12.10 -20.39 13.15
CA ASN A 151 12.20 -19.03 12.66
C ASN A 151 12.79 -19.01 11.24
N ILE A 152 12.30 -18.10 10.41
CA ILE A 152 12.81 -17.77 9.08
C ILE A 152 13.51 -16.42 9.20
N PRO A 153 14.83 -16.36 9.07
CA PRO A 153 15.56 -15.11 9.37
C PRO A 153 15.16 -13.97 8.43
N TYR A 154 15.13 -14.25 7.12
CA TYR A 154 14.76 -13.28 6.10
C TYR A 154 14.10 -14.00 4.92
N THR A 155 13.01 -13.46 4.42
CA THR A 155 12.36 -13.96 3.21
C THR A 155 12.25 -12.85 2.16
N ILE A 156 12.09 -13.24 0.90
CA ILE A 156 12.00 -12.32 -0.24
C ILE A 156 10.83 -12.76 -1.10
N LEU A 157 9.96 -11.84 -1.47
CA LEU A 157 8.91 -12.08 -2.46
C LEU A 157 9.40 -11.66 -3.85
N CYS A 158 9.29 -12.58 -4.83
CA CYS A 158 9.75 -12.33 -6.21
C CYS A 158 8.69 -12.72 -7.25
N GLU A 159 7.45 -13.02 -6.83
CA GLU A 159 6.40 -13.47 -7.75
C GLU A 159 5.86 -12.29 -8.56
N ASP A 160 5.88 -12.45 -9.88
CA ASP A 160 5.30 -11.52 -10.85
C ASP A 160 5.80 -10.06 -10.64
N TRP A 161 4.93 -9.07 -10.66
CA TRP A 161 5.24 -7.65 -10.47
C TRP A 161 5.84 -7.34 -9.08
N ARG A 162 5.69 -8.22 -8.10
CA ARG A 162 6.27 -8.08 -6.76
C ARG A 162 7.79 -8.27 -6.71
N TYR A 163 8.39 -8.44 -7.87
CA TYR A 163 9.84 -8.49 -8.02
C TYR A 163 10.56 -7.25 -7.45
N PHE A 164 9.86 -6.14 -7.29
CA PHE A 164 10.37 -4.94 -6.64
C PHE A 164 10.90 -5.20 -5.22
N CYS A 165 10.36 -6.16 -4.47
CA CYS A 165 10.82 -6.50 -3.12
C CYS A 165 12.30 -6.94 -3.06
N ILE A 166 12.86 -7.37 -4.17
CA ILE A 166 14.30 -7.68 -4.24
C ILE A 166 15.08 -6.59 -4.99
N GLU A 167 14.45 -5.88 -5.94
CA GLU A 167 15.15 -5.00 -6.84
C GLU A 167 15.32 -3.58 -6.29
N ASN A 168 14.26 -2.99 -5.74
CA ASN A 168 14.21 -1.55 -5.43
C ASN A 168 15.14 -1.10 -4.32
N ALA A 169 15.56 -1.99 -3.42
CA ALA A 169 16.41 -1.63 -2.29
C ALA A 169 17.69 -0.90 -2.70
N GLY A 170 18.18 -1.13 -3.92
CA GLY A 170 19.36 -0.45 -4.46
C GLY A 170 19.24 1.07 -4.55
N GLN A 171 18.01 1.61 -4.63
CA GLN A 171 17.77 3.06 -4.67
C GLN A 171 17.95 3.69 -3.29
N PHE A 172 17.16 3.24 -2.32
CA PHE A 172 17.16 3.88 -1.00
C PHE A 172 18.37 3.51 -0.16
N LEU A 173 19.01 2.35 -0.37
CA LEU A 173 20.31 2.04 0.23
C LEU A 173 21.41 2.98 -0.25
N ASP A 174 21.28 3.60 -1.43
CA ASP A 174 22.17 4.63 -1.97
C ASP A 174 21.76 6.07 -1.58
N GLY A 175 20.76 6.19 -0.67
CA GLY A 175 20.31 7.45 -0.10
C GLY A 175 19.22 8.17 -0.89
N TYR A 176 18.71 7.58 -1.96
CA TYR A 176 17.65 8.17 -2.78
C TYR A 176 16.25 7.72 -2.32
N PRO A 177 15.18 8.42 -2.71
CA PRO A 177 13.83 7.94 -2.50
C PRO A 177 13.61 6.55 -3.12
N ASN A 178 12.83 5.69 -2.48
CA ASN A 178 12.46 4.38 -3.01
C ASN A 178 11.29 4.46 -3.99
N ASP A 179 11.34 5.36 -4.93
CA ASP A 179 10.26 5.69 -5.84
C ASP A 179 10.68 5.53 -7.31
N GLY A 180 9.97 4.66 -8.02
CA GLY A 180 10.16 4.43 -9.45
C GLY A 180 11.28 3.45 -9.81
N SER A 181 11.57 3.38 -11.10
CA SER A 181 12.48 2.39 -11.70
C SER A 181 13.89 2.90 -11.94
N VAL A 182 14.18 4.16 -11.56
CA VAL A 182 15.47 4.83 -11.78
C VAL A 182 15.74 5.84 -10.69
N ILE A 183 17.02 6.12 -10.44
CA ILE A 183 17.41 7.25 -9.61
C ILE A 183 17.33 8.53 -10.47
N VAL A 184 16.61 9.53 -9.96
CA VAL A 184 16.59 10.89 -10.54
C VAL A 184 17.55 11.75 -9.75
N ASP A 185 18.77 11.89 -10.25
CA ASP A 185 19.80 12.75 -9.66
C ASP A 185 19.57 14.19 -10.12
N THR A 186 18.83 14.96 -9.32
CA THR A 186 18.48 16.36 -9.64
C THR A 186 19.66 17.29 -9.58
N ASP A 187 20.67 17.00 -8.77
CA ASP A 187 21.86 17.84 -8.62
C ASP A 187 22.74 17.80 -9.86
N ASN A 188 22.84 16.65 -10.50
CA ASN A 188 23.62 16.45 -11.70
C ASN A 188 22.77 16.39 -12.98
N MET A 189 21.44 16.52 -12.87
CA MET A 189 20.49 16.44 -13.98
C MET A 189 20.66 15.13 -14.79
N LYS A 190 20.66 13.99 -14.07
CA LYS A 190 20.85 12.67 -14.64
C LYS A 190 19.77 11.70 -14.20
N ILE A 191 19.50 10.74 -15.08
CA ILE A 191 18.75 9.53 -14.76
C ILE A 191 19.77 8.40 -14.70
N VAL A 192 19.76 7.65 -13.61
CA VAL A 192 20.69 6.55 -13.36
C VAL A 192 19.87 5.26 -13.15
N ASP A 193 20.20 4.23 -13.90
CA ASP A 193 19.73 2.88 -13.64
C ASP A 193 20.43 2.38 -12.36
N TYR A 194 19.67 2.28 -11.26
CA TYR A 194 20.25 1.88 -9.97
C TYR A 194 20.82 0.47 -10.00
N ASN A 195 20.36 -0.41 -10.89
CA ASN A 195 20.91 -1.75 -11.06
C ASN A 195 22.37 -1.74 -11.56
N THR A 196 22.85 -0.62 -12.02
CA THR A 196 24.25 -0.44 -12.47
C THR A 196 25.17 0.20 -11.42
N THR A 197 24.65 0.53 -10.24
CA THR A 197 25.41 1.21 -9.17
C THR A 197 26.26 0.21 -8.35
N GLU A 198 27.31 0.73 -7.71
CA GLU A 198 28.11 -0.06 -6.77
C GLU A 198 27.28 -0.42 -5.53
N THR A 199 26.35 0.42 -5.10
CA THR A 199 25.44 0.14 -3.99
C THR A 199 24.60 -1.08 -4.26
N THR A 200 23.94 -1.18 -5.42
CA THR A 200 23.15 -2.35 -5.79
C THR A 200 23.99 -3.61 -5.89
N LYS A 201 25.20 -3.52 -6.43
CA LYS A 201 26.13 -4.65 -6.46
C LYS A 201 26.44 -5.14 -5.05
N ARG A 202 26.80 -4.25 -4.12
CA ARG A 202 27.08 -4.59 -2.70
C ARG A 202 25.85 -5.17 -2.03
N TYR A 203 24.65 -4.66 -2.33
CA TYR A 203 23.40 -5.22 -1.83
C TYR A 203 23.22 -6.70 -2.26
N PHE A 204 23.36 -7.00 -3.54
CA PHE A 204 23.25 -8.37 -4.00
C PHE A 204 24.40 -9.27 -3.52
N GLU A 205 25.61 -8.74 -3.35
CA GLU A 205 26.71 -9.46 -2.73
C GLU A 205 26.37 -9.84 -1.28
N LYS A 206 25.77 -8.91 -0.51
CA LYS A 206 25.30 -9.17 0.85
C LYS A 206 24.19 -10.23 0.88
N LEU A 207 23.16 -10.13 0.03
CA LEU A 207 22.12 -11.16 -0.05
C LEU A 207 22.70 -12.54 -0.39
N ASN A 208 23.68 -12.62 -1.30
CA ASN A 208 24.35 -13.86 -1.65
C ASN A 208 25.13 -14.45 -0.47
N GLU A 209 25.83 -13.61 0.29
CA GLU A 209 26.52 -14.01 1.53
C GLU A 209 25.52 -14.57 2.55
N GLU A 210 24.42 -13.86 2.81
CA GLU A 210 23.40 -14.27 3.78
C GLU A 210 22.69 -15.57 3.34
N TYR A 211 22.44 -15.73 2.04
CA TYR A 211 21.91 -16.97 1.50
C TYR A 211 22.87 -18.16 1.75
N ALA A 212 24.16 -17.96 1.53
CA ALA A 212 25.16 -18.99 1.79
C ALA A 212 25.30 -19.38 3.28
N LYS A 213 24.98 -18.44 4.19
CA LYS A 213 24.88 -18.70 5.64
C LYS A 213 23.58 -19.37 6.06
N GLY A 214 22.58 -19.49 5.16
CA GLY A 214 21.23 -19.98 5.47
C GLY A 214 20.34 -18.94 6.17
N MET A 215 20.67 -17.66 6.05
CA MET A 215 19.88 -16.55 6.60
C MET A 215 18.77 -16.07 5.67
N ILE A 216 18.69 -16.58 4.46
CA ILE A 216 17.59 -16.29 3.53
C ILE A 216 16.76 -17.56 3.31
N ASP A 217 15.45 -17.42 3.32
CA ASP A 217 14.50 -18.47 2.99
C ASP A 217 14.88 -19.15 1.66
N PRO A 218 15.19 -20.45 1.63
CA PRO A 218 15.63 -21.11 0.41
C PRO A 218 14.56 -21.19 -0.68
N GLU A 219 13.29 -21.01 -0.33
CA GLU A 219 12.17 -21.06 -1.26
C GLU A 219 11.83 -19.68 -1.87
N PHE A 220 12.55 -18.62 -1.50
CA PHE A 220 12.25 -17.25 -1.88
C PHE A 220 12.02 -17.06 -3.38
N ALA A 221 12.77 -17.75 -4.23
CA ALA A 221 12.71 -17.59 -5.69
C ALA A 221 11.52 -18.32 -6.35
N THR A 222 10.82 -19.17 -5.61
CA THR A 222 9.73 -20.01 -6.15
C THR A 222 8.42 -19.88 -5.37
N GLN A 223 8.43 -19.25 -4.21
CA GLN A 223 7.21 -19.07 -3.41
C GLN A 223 6.25 -18.12 -4.11
N THR A 224 4.97 -18.46 -4.02
CA THR A 224 3.88 -17.58 -4.44
C THR A 224 3.60 -16.51 -3.38
N TYR A 225 2.84 -15.47 -3.75
CA TYR A 225 2.36 -14.46 -2.80
C TYR A 225 1.57 -15.08 -1.64
N ASP A 226 0.68 -16.02 -1.95
CA ASP A 226 -0.11 -16.70 -0.91
C ASP A 226 0.78 -17.48 0.07
N GLU A 227 1.83 -18.14 -0.41
CA GLU A 227 2.81 -18.84 0.44
C GLU A 227 3.65 -17.86 1.27
N TYR A 228 4.03 -16.73 0.69
CA TYR A 228 4.72 -15.66 1.40
C TYR A 228 3.86 -15.11 2.55
N ILE A 229 2.62 -14.72 2.28
CA ILE A 229 1.68 -14.24 3.31
C ILE A 229 1.40 -15.31 4.37
N ALA A 230 1.29 -16.58 3.98
CA ALA A 230 1.13 -17.68 4.92
C ALA A 230 2.34 -17.80 5.85
N LYS A 231 3.58 -17.71 5.34
CA LYS A 231 4.80 -17.70 6.16
C LYS A 231 4.83 -16.52 7.13
N LEU A 232 4.58 -15.30 6.65
CA LEU A 232 4.50 -14.12 7.52
C LEU A 232 3.46 -14.30 8.62
N SER A 233 2.28 -14.80 8.28
CA SER A 233 1.15 -14.98 9.20
C SER A 233 1.42 -15.96 10.35
N THR A 234 2.44 -16.82 10.23
CA THR A 234 2.89 -17.66 11.36
C THR A 234 3.57 -16.88 12.48
N GLY A 235 4.06 -15.66 12.19
CA GLY A 235 4.92 -14.88 13.07
C GLY A 235 6.39 -15.34 13.08
N ALA A 236 6.77 -16.35 12.29
CA ALA A 236 8.11 -16.93 12.31
C ALA A 236 9.14 -16.15 11.47
N VAL A 237 8.72 -15.33 10.51
CA VAL A 237 9.61 -14.54 9.66
C VAL A 237 10.12 -13.33 10.41
N LEU A 238 11.43 -13.18 10.56
CA LEU A 238 12.04 -12.11 11.37
C LEU A 238 12.19 -10.79 10.59
N GLY A 239 12.41 -10.87 9.29
CA GLY A 239 12.56 -9.68 8.45
C GLY A 239 12.33 -9.94 6.97
N MET A 240 12.11 -8.87 6.22
CA MET A 240 11.94 -8.84 4.77
C MET A 240 12.12 -7.39 4.27
N CYS A 241 12.25 -7.22 2.96
CA CYS A 241 12.09 -5.95 2.27
C CYS A 241 10.80 -6.00 1.47
N ASP A 242 9.88 -5.07 1.72
CA ASP A 242 8.56 -5.05 1.10
C ASP A 242 7.89 -3.70 1.30
N GLN A 243 6.82 -3.45 0.56
CA GLN A 243 5.88 -2.35 0.76
C GLN A 243 4.90 -2.71 1.89
N TRP A 244 4.62 -1.75 2.78
CA TRP A 244 3.67 -1.96 3.87
C TRP A 244 2.32 -2.49 3.40
N TRP A 245 1.76 -1.92 2.34
CA TRP A 245 0.45 -2.28 1.78
C TRP A 245 0.40 -3.71 1.20
N ASP A 246 1.54 -4.29 0.80
CA ASP A 246 1.56 -5.63 0.18
C ASP A 246 1.40 -6.75 1.23
N PHE A 247 1.89 -6.56 2.46
CA PHE A 247 1.77 -7.59 3.50
C PHE A 247 0.88 -7.20 4.69
N ALA A 248 0.89 -5.94 5.12
CA ALA A 248 0.40 -5.57 6.44
C ALA A 248 -1.11 -5.73 6.61
N TYR A 249 -1.90 -5.47 5.57
CA TYR A 249 -3.36 -5.67 5.61
C TYR A 249 -3.75 -7.11 5.93
N ASN A 250 -3.00 -8.09 5.42
CA ASN A 250 -3.28 -9.49 5.65
C ASN A 250 -2.68 -9.99 6.97
N VAL A 251 -1.48 -9.55 7.30
CA VAL A 251 -0.67 -10.10 8.39
C VAL A 251 -1.03 -9.49 9.75
N ASN A 252 -1.24 -8.17 9.83
CA ASN A 252 -1.50 -7.49 11.11
C ASN A 252 -2.81 -7.94 11.76
N ASP A 253 -3.86 -8.16 10.97
CA ASP A 253 -5.13 -8.65 11.49
C ASP A 253 -5.01 -10.09 12.03
N VAL A 254 -4.26 -10.96 11.34
CA VAL A 254 -3.95 -12.31 11.81
C VAL A 254 -3.16 -12.26 13.11
N TYR A 255 -2.16 -11.39 13.22
CA TYR A 255 -1.37 -11.23 14.44
C TYR A 255 -2.24 -10.83 15.62
N LYS A 256 -3.13 -9.86 15.43
CA LYS A 256 -4.07 -9.42 16.46
C LYS A 256 -5.01 -10.54 16.90
N GLN A 257 -5.59 -11.27 15.94
CA GLN A 257 -6.50 -12.38 16.24
C GLN A 257 -5.82 -13.54 16.98
N GLN A 258 -4.55 -13.80 16.70
CA GLN A 258 -3.77 -14.88 17.31
C GLN A 258 -2.94 -14.44 18.53
N GLY A 259 -2.95 -13.15 18.87
CA GLY A 259 -2.15 -12.58 19.95
C GLY A 259 -0.64 -12.60 19.67
N LEU A 260 -0.25 -12.67 18.40
CA LEU A 260 1.15 -12.61 17.98
C LEU A 260 1.71 -11.19 18.06
N ASP A 261 0.86 -10.18 17.93
CA ASP A 261 1.17 -8.77 18.17
C ASP A 261 1.67 -8.52 19.61
N LEU A 262 1.03 -9.16 20.59
CA LEU A 262 1.46 -9.11 22.00
C LEU A 262 2.79 -9.82 22.27
N LYS A 263 3.23 -10.69 21.34
CA LYS A 263 4.53 -11.37 21.37
C LYS A 263 5.62 -10.61 20.61
N GLY A 264 5.30 -9.43 20.07
CA GLY A 264 6.24 -8.61 19.33
C GLY A 264 6.52 -9.10 17.90
N CYS A 265 5.59 -9.85 17.30
CA CYS A 265 5.73 -10.30 15.91
C CYS A 265 5.43 -9.20 14.87
N ASN A 266 4.83 -8.06 15.26
CA ASN A 266 4.68 -6.93 14.36
C ASN A 266 6.03 -6.45 13.84
N TYR A 267 6.00 -5.88 12.64
CA TYR A 267 7.18 -5.34 11.99
C TYR A 267 7.27 -3.82 12.13
N VAL A 268 8.49 -3.32 12.20
CA VAL A 268 8.81 -1.89 12.11
C VAL A 268 9.72 -1.65 10.92
N PRO A 269 9.55 -0.52 10.21
CA PRO A 269 10.39 -0.16 9.08
C PRO A 269 11.70 0.44 9.55
N LEU A 270 12.78 0.19 8.81
CA LEU A 270 14.10 0.76 9.03
C LEU A 270 14.56 1.49 7.77
N GLY A 271 15.00 2.72 7.93
CA GLY A 271 15.61 3.52 6.89
C GLY A 271 17.11 3.20 6.79
N LEU A 272 17.44 2.15 6.07
CA LEU A 272 18.83 1.69 5.94
C LEU A 272 19.54 2.39 4.80
N THR A 273 20.86 2.54 4.95
CA THR A 273 21.77 2.91 3.88
C THR A 273 22.85 1.83 3.71
N ILE A 274 23.62 1.91 2.63
CA ILE A 274 24.71 0.96 2.38
C ILE A 274 25.92 1.25 3.26
N ASP A 275 26.16 2.51 3.63
CA ASP A 275 27.24 2.96 4.50
C ASP A 275 26.70 3.88 5.61
N LYS A 276 27.35 3.87 6.77
CA LYS A 276 26.97 4.73 7.90
C LYS A 276 27.15 6.22 7.60
N GLY A 277 26.22 7.01 8.13
CA GLY A 277 26.27 8.47 8.02
C GLY A 277 25.93 9.02 6.65
N MET A 278 25.37 8.21 5.77
CA MET A 278 24.75 8.69 4.53
C MET A 278 23.41 9.37 4.83
N ASP A 279 23.12 10.46 4.16
CA ASP A 279 21.78 11.01 4.11
C ASP A 279 20.86 10.01 3.40
N GLN A 280 19.65 9.84 3.93
CA GLN A 280 18.69 8.89 3.36
C GLN A 280 17.34 9.57 3.14
N MET A 281 16.70 9.21 2.04
CA MET A 281 15.41 9.76 1.61
C MET A 281 14.38 8.65 1.36
N TRP A 282 14.58 7.46 1.91
CA TRP A 282 13.73 6.29 1.69
C TRP A 282 12.24 6.52 2.00
N HIS A 283 11.94 7.50 2.83
CA HIS A 283 10.60 7.88 3.25
C HIS A 283 10.07 9.13 2.50
N THR A 284 10.77 9.58 1.47
CA THR A 284 10.36 10.76 0.71
C THR A 284 9.61 10.32 -0.54
N TYR A 285 8.35 10.69 -0.64
CA TYR A 285 7.58 10.53 -1.88
C TYR A 285 8.06 11.53 -2.92
N GLY A 286 8.24 11.05 -4.14
CA GLY A 286 8.36 11.94 -5.29
C GLY A 286 7.03 12.65 -5.55
N ASP A 287 7.08 13.89 -6.02
CA ASP A 287 5.89 14.65 -6.44
C ASP A 287 5.30 14.14 -7.77
N THR A 288 5.69 12.97 -8.24
CA THR A 288 5.36 12.49 -9.58
C THR A 288 4.04 11.72 -9.53
N LEU A 289 3.01 12.30 -10.12
CA LEU A 289 1.74 11.63 -10.35
C LEU A 289 1.92 10.45 -11.32
N ASN A 290 1.50 9.26 -10.91
CA ASN A 290 1.39 8.13 -11.82
C ASN A 290 0.13 8.27 -12.69
N ALA A 291 0.30 8.71 -13.92
CA ALA A 291 -0.78 8.86 -14.90
C ALA A 291 -0.98 7.62 -15.80
N SER A 292 -0.20 6.54 -15.61
CA SER A 292 -0.26 5.35 -16.46
C SER A 292 -1.44 4.43 -16.11
N ASN A 293 -1.96 4.48 -14.88
CA ASN A 293 -3.06 3.64 -14.43
C ASN A 293 -4.18 4.44 -13.75
N GLY A 294 -5.26 3.76 -13.41
CA GLY A 294 -6.40 4.34 -12.74
C GLY A 294 -7.72 3.65 -13.08
N ILE A 295 -8.82 4.30 -12.73
CA ILE A 295 -10.16 3.85 -13.09
C ILE A 295 -10.60 4.50 -14.40
N ALA A 296 -11.28 3.73 -15.23
CA ALA A 296 -11.92 4.21 -16.46
C ALA A 296 -13.39 3.80 -16.53
N ILE A 297 -14.16 4.52 -17.34
CA ILE A 297 -15.51 4.12 -17.76
C ILE A 297 -15.42 3.55 -19.16
N THR A 298 -16.05 2.41 -19.37
CA THR A 298 -15.98 1.73 -20.67
C THR A 298 -17.09 2.15 -21.63
N THR A 299 -16.89 1.89 -22.90
CA THR A 299 -17.91 2.11 -23.95
C THR A 299 -19.13 1.20 -23.82
N SER A 300 -19.08 0.15 -22.98
CA SER A 300 -20.23 -0.70 -22.65
C SER A 300 -21.15 -0.08 -21.58
N CYS A 301 -20.69 0.95 -20.87
CA CYS A 301 -21.49 1.65 -19.87
C CYS A 301 -22.69 2.34 -20.51
N LYS A 302 -23.89 2.00 -20.04
CA LYS A 302 -25.16 2.51 -20.62
C LYS A 302 -25.54 3.90 -20.13
N ASP A 303 -25.05 4.31 -18.95
CA ASP A 303 -25.32 5.59 -18.34
C ASP A 303 -24.00 6.16 -17.77
N VAL A 304 -23.23 6.76 -18.67
CA VAL A 304 -21.93 7.37 -18.35
C VAL A 304 -22.08 8.51 -17.35
N ASP A 305 -23.18 9.26 -17.42
CA ASP A 305 -23.45 10.36 -16.48
C ASP A 305 -23.70 9.83 -15.06
N ALA A 306 -24.42 8.71 -14.90
CA ALA A 306 -24.59 8.06 -13.61
C ALA A 306 -23.27 7.52 -13.06
N ALA A 307 -22.39 7.00 -13.92
CA ALA A 307 -21.06 6.54 -13.54
C ALA A 307 -20.21 7.68 -12.99
N PHE A 308 -20.13 8.81 -13.69
CA PHE A 308 -19.43 10.01 -13.21
C PHE A 308 -20.02 10.56 -11.92
N ARG A 309 -21.35 10.63 -11.82
CA ARG A 309 -22.04 11.07 -10.60
C ARG A 309 -21.68 10.19 -9.42
N PHE A 310 -21.60 8.88 -9.61
CA PHE A 310 -21.16 7.96 -8.55
C PHE A 310 -19.72 8.22 -8.13
N MET A 311 -18.76 8.30 -9.08
CA MET A 311 -17.37 8.63 -8.77
C MET A 311 -17.24 9.96 -8.03
N ASN A 312 -17.97 10.99 -8.47
CA ASN A 312 -17.99 12.28 -7.78
C ASN A 312 -18.52 12.17 -6.35
N SER A 313 -19.58 11.37 -6.14
CA SER A 313 -20.14 11.12 -4.81
C SER A 313 -19.19 10.36 -3.90
N CYS A 314 -18.32 9.50 -4.43
CA CYS A 314 -17.28 8.81 -3.66
C CYS A 314 -16.32 9.77 -2.96
N LEU A 315 -16.19 11.00 -3.46
CA LEU A 315 -15.33 12.07 -2.93
C LEU A 315 -16.09 13.04 -2.01
N ASP A 316 -17.41 12.94 -1.90
CA ASP A 316 -18.18 13.68 -0.89
C ASP A 316 -17.80 13.18 0.50
N GLN A 317 -17.56 14.09 1.47
CA GLN A 317 -17.12 13.74 2.83
C GLN A 317 -18.02 12.66 3.47
N GLU A 318 -19.35 12.82 3.37
CA GLU A 318 -20.29 11.86 3.95
C GLU A 318 -20.16 10.45 3.35
N ILE A 319 -20.00 10.34 2.02
CA ILE A 319 -19.84 9.04 1.36
C ILE A 319 -18.45 8.48 1.62
N HIS A 320 -17.43 9.34 1.65
CA HIS A 320 -16.06 8.95 1.98
C HIS A 320 -15.97 8.39 3.40
N ASP A 321 -16.57 9.06 4.39
CA ASP A 321 -16.61 8.58 5.78
C ASP A 321 -17.34 7.24 5.87
N LEU A 322 -18.48 7.06 5.19
CA LEU A 322 -19.15 5.76 5.13
C LEU A 322 -18.27 4.65 4.55
N ARG A 323 -17.43 4.97 3.58
CA ARG A 323 -16.53 3.99 2.95
C ARG A 323 -15.40 3.57 3.88
N PHE A 324 -14.77 4.49 4.59
CA PHE A 324 -13.54 4.26 5.34
C PHE A 324 -13.73 4.23 6.86
N TRP A 325 -14.55 5.13 7.41
CA TRP A 325 -14.85 5.15 8.84
C TRP A 325 -16.04 4.26 9.21
N GLY A 326 -17.04 4.18 8.34
CA GLY A 326 -18.27 3.45 8.60
C GLY A 326 -19.41 4.35 9.07
N VAL A 327 -20.26 3.83 9.95
CA VAL A 327 -21.41 4.53 10.53
C VAL A 327 -21.06 5.02 11.92
N GLU A 328 -21.23 6.33 12.17
CA GLU A 328 -21.06 6.94 13.50
C GLU A 328 -21.96 6.23 14.53
N GLY A 329 -21.40 5.96 15.71
CA GLY A 329 -22.07 5.23 16.80
C GLY A 329 -22.14 3.70 16.61
N ILE A 330 -21.66 3.18 15.46
CA ILE A 330 -21.56 1.75 15.18
C ILE A 330 -20.12 1.35 14.92
N ASP A 331 -19.48 2.00 13.94
CA ASP A 331 -18.13 1.67 13.48
C ASP A 331 -17.06 2.63 14.03
N TYR A 332 -17.46 3.83 14.41
CA TYR A 332 -16.62 4.84 15.03
C TYR A 332 -17.45 5.81 15.90
N GLU A 333 -16.79 6.55 16.75
CA GLU A 333 -17.34 7.60 17.60
C GLU A 333 -16.71 8.95 17.28
N VAL A 334 -17.37 10.02 17.74
CA VAL A 334 -16.88 11.40 17.66
C VAL A 334 -16.77 11.95 19.07
N ASP A 335 -15.60 12.46 19.44
CA ASP A 335 -15.38 13.06 20.76
C ASP A 335 -15.94 14.49 20.88
N GLU A 336 -15.84 15.08 22.07
CA GLU A 336 -16.29 16.46 22.36
C GLU A 336 -15.60 17.55 21.51
N ASN A 337 -14.44 17.25 20.94
CA ASN A 337 -13.65 18.13 20.08
C ASN A 337 -13.94 17.89 18.58
N GLY A 338 -14.79 16.91 18.26
CA GLY A 338 -15.10 16.51 16.90
C GLY A 338 -14.05 15.59 16.27
N LEU A 339 -13.20 14.92 17.10
CA LEU A 339 -12.23 13.94 16.60
C LEU A 339 -12.86 12.56 16.48
N TYR A 340 -12.64 11.93 15.34
CA TYR A 340 -13.04 10.55 15.09
C TYR A 340 -12.12 9.58 15.83
N TYR A 341 -12.72 8.58 16.44
CA TYR A 341 -11.98 7.50 17.09
C TYR A 341 -12.83 6.22 17.09
N ARG A 342 -12.19 5.07 17.31
CA ARG A 342 -12.85 3.80 17.53
C ARG A 342 -12.68 3.36 18.98
N THR A 343 -13.71 2.78 19.56
CA THR A 343 -13.59 2.03 20.80
C THR A 343 -12.81 0.73 20.55
N GLU A 344 -12.37 0.06 21.62
CA GLU A 344 -11.68 -1.22 21.46
C GLU A 344 -12.56 -2.27 20.75
N GLU A 345 -13.85 -2.33 21.06
CA GLU A 345 -14.79 -3.23 20.38
C GLU A 345 -14.91 -2.90 18.88
N GLN A 346 -15.00 -1.62 18.52
CA GLN A 346 -15.07 -1.19 17.12
C GLN A 346 -13.76 -1.49 16.37
N ARG A 347 -12.59 -1.41 17.02
CA ARG A 347 -11.32 -1.81 16.42
C ARG A 347 -11.25 -3.32 16.18
N VAL A 348 -11.68 -4.12 17.15
CA VAL A 348 -11.76 -5.58 17.00
C VAL A 348 -12.68 -5.96 15.84
N ASN A 349 -13.86 -5.34 15.76
CA ASN A 349 -14.79 -5.56 14.65
C ASN A 349 -14.18 -5.14 13.30
N ALA A 350 -13.52 -3.98 13.23
CA ALA A 350 -12.88 -3.49 12.01
C ALA A 350 -11.71 -4.39 11.54
N ALA A 351 -11.06 -5.11 12.45
CA ALA A 351 -10.01 -6.10 12.14
C ALA A 351 -10.57 -7.50 11.83
N ASP A 352 -11.86 -7.78 12.10
CA ASP A 352 -12.46 -9.07 11.79
C ASP A 352 -12.83 -9.18 10.31
N THR A 353 -12.25 -10.13 9.60
CA THR A 353 -12.48 -10.33 8.16
C THR A 353 -13.93 -10.64 7.80
N GLY A 354 -14.67 -11.34 8.67
CA GLY A 354 -16.09 -11.63 8.47
C GLY A 354 -16.93 -10.35 8.60
N TYR A 355 -16.61 -9.51 9.58
CA TYR A 355 -17.24 -8.21 9.74
C TYR A 355 -16.95 -7.30 8.56
N GLN A 356 -15.68 -7.19 8.14
CA GLN A 356 -15.29 -6.42 6.95
C GLN A 356 -16.10 -6.84 5.72
N ALA A 357 -16.12 -8.15 5.41
CA ALA A 357 -16.81 -8.67 4.23
C ALA A 357 -18.34 -8.46 4.26
N SER A 358 -18.97 -8.51 5.44
CA SER A 358 -20.42 -8.42 5.58
C SER A 358 -20.95 -7.01 5.86
N HIS A 359 -20.13 -6.15 6.45
CA HIS A 359 -20.57 -4.85 6.99
C HIS A 359 -19.91 -3.65 6.34
N LEU A 360 -18.58 -3.69 6.10
CA LEU A 360 -17.84 -2.58 5.51
C LEU A 360 -17.89 -2.60 3.98
N CYS A 361 -17.56 -1.48 3.34
CA CYS A 361 -17.47 -1.38 1.89
C CYS A 361 -16.65 -0.15 1.50
N THR A 362 -15.35 -0.35 1.27
CA THR A 362 -14.43 0.74 0.96
C THR A 362 -14.49 1.19 -0.50
N TYR A 363 -14.85 0.29 -1.43
CA TYR A 363 -14.70 0.54 -2.87
C TYR A 363 -13.31 1.08 -3.20
N SER A 364 -12.27 0.32 -2.84
CA SER A 364 -10.87 0.78 -2.82
C SER A 364 -10.34 1.28 -4.16
N TYR A 365 -10.93 0.83 -5.28
CA TYR A 365 -10.55 1.24 -6.62
C TYR A 365 -11.44 2.35 -7.22
N PHE A 366 -12.26 2.99 -6.39
CA PHE A 366 -12.97 4.21 -6.76
C PHE A 366 -12.27 5.43 -6.17
N PRO A 367 -12.47 6.64 -6.74
CA PRO A 367 -11.82 7.85 -6.29
C PRO A 367 -11.92 8.06 -4.78
N GLN A 368 -10.82 8.40 -4.14
CA GLN A 368 -10.71 8.59 -2.70
C GLN A 368 -9.66 9.63 -2.35
N TRP A 369 -9.83 10.22 -1.17
CA TRP A 369 -8.91 11.15 -0.59
C TRP A 369 -8.04 10.46 0.46
N LEU A 370 -6.77 10.81 0.50
CA LEU A 370 -5.82 10.51 1.57
C LEU A 370 -5.54 11.79 2.36
N GLY A 371 -4.86 11.64 3.51
CA GLY A 371 -4.45 12.77 4.34
C GLY A 371 -5.60 13.36 5.17
N THR A 372 -5.66 14.69 5.23
CA THR A 372 -6.55 15.41 6.14
C THR A 372 -7.90 15.76 5.51
N SER A 373 -8.96 15.65 6.28
CA SER A 373 -10.29 16.09 5.87
C SER A 373 -10.43 17.62 5.86
N LYS A 374 -11.53 18.13 5.27
CA LYS A 374 -11.80 19.59 5.17
C LYS A 374 -11.88 20.32 6.51
N ASP A 375 -12.23 19.62 7.59
CA ASP A 375 -12.30 20.20 8.93
C ASP A 375 -10.91 20.47 9.55
N GLY A 376 -9.85 19.97 8.91
CA GLY A 376 -8.47 20.07 9.37
C GLY A 376 -8.16 19.29 10.64
N LYS A 377 -9.09 18.45 11.12
CA LYS A 377 -8.99 17.71 12.38
C LYS A 377 -8.82 16.22 12.16
N ASN A 378 -9.66 15.66 11.32
CA ASN A 378 -9.71 14.22 11.11
C ASN A 378 -8.91 13.82 9.87
N ALA A 379 -8.36 12.63 9.91
CA ALA A 379 -7.83 12.00 8.73
C ALA A 379 -8.97 11.47 7.85
N MET A 380 -8.74 11.43 6.55
CA MET A 380 -9.68 10.86 5.59
C MET A 380 -9.92 9.38 5.84
N GLN A 381 -8.92 8.66 6.33
CA GLN A 381 -8.99 7.23 6.61
C GLN A 381 -8.52 6.93 8.04
N PRO A 382 -9.09 5.90 8.71
CA PRO A 382 -8.70 5.55 10.09
C PRO A 382 -7.23 5.26 10.27
N ALA A 383 -6.58 4.63 9.28
CA ALA A 383 -5.16 4.29 9.35
C ALA A 383 -4.25 5.53 9.42
N GLU A 384 -4.73 6.69 8.96
CA GLU A 384 -4.01 7.95 8.96
C GLU A 384 -4.33 8.82 10.19
N GLN A 385 -5.33 8.41 10.99
CA GLN A 385 -5.71 9.14 12.21
C GLN A 385 -4.72 8.85 13.34
N PRO A 386 -3.96 9.84 13.86
CA PRO A 386 -2.92 9.59 14.84
C PRO A 386 -3.39 8.82 16.07
N SER A 387 -4.59 9.12 16.58
CA SER A 387 -5.17 8.42 17.73
C SER A 387 -5.47 6.95 17.42
N GLU A 388 -5.96 6.63 16.24
CA GLU A 388 -6.25 5.25 15.83
C GLU A 388 -4.98 4.45 15.61
N PHE A 389 -3.98 5.05 14.99
CA PHE A 389 -2.67 4.44 14.85
C PHE A 389 -2.09 4.02 16.20
N GLN A 390 -2.02 4.94 17.16
CA GLN A 390 -1.48 4.67 18.50
C GLN A 390 -2.32 3.65 19.28
N ASN A 391 -3.65 3.78 19.25
CA ASN A 391 -4.56 2.91 20.00
C ASN A 391 -4.74 1.53 19.37
N GLY A 392 -4.42 1.38 18.07
CA GLY A 392 -4.46 0.12 17.36
C GLY A 392 -3.24 -0.77 17.56
N MET A 393 -2.15 -0.21 18.13
CA MET A 393 -0.88 -0.92 18.33
C MET A 393 -0.87 -1.73 19.62
N ALA A 394 -0.29 -2.92 19.55
CA ALA A 394 0.10 -3.68 20.74
C ALA A 394 1.25 -3.00 21.48
N GLU A 395 1.34 -3.21 22.81
CA GLU A 395 2.37 -2.59 23.67
C GLU A 395 3.81 -2.78 23.15
N PRO A 396 4.24 -3.98 22.69
CA PRO A 396 5.58 -4.15 22.15
C PRO A 396 5.89 -3.20 20.98
N LEU A 397 4.92 -3.00 20.09
CA LEU A 397 5.08 -2.12 18.93
C LEU A 397 5.16 -0.64 19.36
N VAL A 398 4.32 -0.20 20.31
CA VAL A 398 4.32 1.18 20.85
C VAL A 398 5.69 1.54 21.42
N LYS A 399 6.41 0.60 22.02
CA LYS A 399 7.75 0.84 22.58
C LYS A 399 8.77 1.25 21.53
N CYS A 400 8.62 0.81 20.28
CA CYS A 400 9.53 1.17 19.20
C CYS A 400 9.40 2.64 18.77
N PHE A 401 8.29 3.30 19.10
CA PHE A 401 8.02 4.71 18.74
C PHE A 401 8.23 5.69 19.90
N LYS A 402 8.76 5.23 21.02
CA LYS A 402 9.10 6.05 22.22
C LYS A 402 10.60 6.30 22.32
#